data_935f3d8e97623336bab5ae5d89042009
#
_entry.id   935f3d8e97623336bab5ae5d89042009
#
_cell.length_a   1.000
_cell.length_b   1.000
_cell.length_c   1.000
_cell.angle_alpha   90.00
_cell.angle_beta   90.00
_cell.angle_gamma   90.00
#
_symmetry.space_group_name_H-M   'P 1'
#
loop_
_entity.id
_entity.type
_entity.pdbx_description
1 polymer ?
#
loop_
_entity_poly.entity_id
_entity_poly.type
_entity_poly.pdbx_seq_one_letter_code
_entity_poly.pdbx_strand_id
1 'polypeptide(L)'
;MPKNGPSYSEKQRFRQWWIWLSILISPAFFLGVVLQQIILGSPVDYAMVILATILLGGLPLFIYITGLDTEVTDCGVCIRFRPFHRKWIVVGFDSIRKAETSTYSPLKDYGGWGIRYGWKGKAYNVSGNKGVMLTLTDEKNVMIGSSNHEALCSAINERLSSEYVGYS
;
A
#
# COMPACT_ATOMS: atom_id res chain seq x y z
N MET A 1 20.29 -13.25 5.46
CA MET A 1 19.06 -13.97 5.05
C MET A 1 18.50 -14.62 6.31
N PRO A 2 17.20 -14.51 6.59
CA PRO A 2 16.61 -15.14 7.77
C PRO A 2 16.80 -16.66 7.70
N LYS A 3 17.24 -17.27 8.80
CA LYS A 3 17.47 -18.71 8.91
C LYS A 3 16.17 -19.53 8.87
N ASN A 4 15.06 -18.91 9.20
CA ASN A 4 13.71 -19.48 9.16
C ASN A 4 12.83 -18.63 8.25
N GLY A 5 11.75 -19.21 7.69
CA GLY A 5 10.75 -18.45 6.94
C GLY A 5 10.12 -17.35 7.77
N PRO A 6 9.38 -16.40 7.15
CA PRO A 6 8.71 -15.32 7.88
C PRO A 6 7.66 -15.91 8.83
N SER A 7 7.60 -15.40 10.07
CA SER A 7 6.57 -15.77 11.06
C SER A 7 5.18 -15.23 10.68
N TYR A 8 5.15 -14.17 9.86
CA TYR A 8 3.96 -13.58 9.28
C TYR A 8 4.26 -13.06 7.88
N SER A 9 3.32 -13.24 6.94
CA SER A 9 3.44 -12.68 5.59
C SER A 9 2.05 -12.30 5.08
N GLU A 10 1.93 -11.08 4.60
CA GLU A 10 0.70 -10.53 4.01
C GLU A 10 1.01 -9.80 2.71
N LYS A 11 0.15 -10.01 1.70
CA LYS A 11 0.22 -9.33 0.41
C LYS A 11 -1.10 -8.63 0.13
N GLN A 12 -1.09 -7.31 0.16
CA GLN A 12 -2.26 -6.49 -0.12
C GLN A 12 -2.18 -5.90 -1.53
N ARG A 13 -3.35 -5.82 -2.17
CA ARG A 13 -3.53 -5.24 -3.50
C ARG A 13 -4.72 -4.29 -3.49
N PHE A 14 -4.74 -3.32 -4.40
CA PHE A 14 -5.89 -2.47 -4.60
C PHE A 14 -7.03 -3.28 -5.23
N ARG A 15 -8.03 -3.65 -4.42
CA ARG A 15 -9.19 -4.43 -4.84
C ARG A 15 -10.52 -3.72 -4.57
N GLN A 16 -10.49 -2.42 -4.34
CA GLN A 16 -11.69 -1.64 -4.12
C GLN A 16 -12.53 -1.61 -5.40
N TRP A 17 -13.77 -2.08 -5.31
CA TRP A 17 -14.69 -2.23 -6.45
C TRP A 17 -14.92 -0.92 -7.22
N TRP A 18 -14.94 0.22 -6.53
CA TRP A 18 -15.15 1.53 -7.14
C TRP A 18 -13.97 1.96 -8.05
N ILE A 19 -12.75 1.51 -7.77
CA ILE A 19 -11.59 1.73 -8.65
C ILE A 19 -11.83 0.99 -9.96
N TRP A 20 -12.22 -0.27 -9.89
CA TRP A 20 -12.46 -1.09 -11.09
C TRP A 20 -13.67 -0.61 -11.88
N LEU A 21 -14.71 -0.13 -11.19
CA LEU A 21 -15.86 0.49 -11.85
C LEU A 21 -15.44 1.75 -12.62
N SER A 22 -14.64 2.63 -12.02
CA SER A 22 -14.11 3.83 -12.68
C SER A 22 -13.26 3.48 -13.90
N ILE A 23 -12.44 2.43 -13.79
CA ILE A 23 -11.62 1.91 -14.88
C ILE A 23 -12.48 1.39 -16.04
N LEU A 24 -13.62 0.76 -15.77
CA LEU A 24 -14.53 0.24 -16.79
C LEU A 24 -15.35 1.34 -17.47
N ILE A 25 -15.77 2.35 -16.71
CA ILE A 25 -16.59 3.45 -17.24
C ILE A 25 -15.79 4.38 -18.16
N SER A 26 -14.52 4.65 -17.84
CA SER A 26 -13.72 5.62 -18.58
C SER A 26 -13.46 5.25 -20.04
N PRO A 27 -13.17 4.00 -20.44
CA PRO A 27 -13.07 3.61 -21.84
C PRO A 27 -14.40 3.73 -22.61
N ALA A 28 -15.51 3.38 -21.97
CA ALA A 28 -16.84 3.49 -22.58
C ALA A 28 -17.20 4.94 -22.88
N PHE A 29 -16.93 5.86 -21.95
CA PHE A 29 -17.11 7.30 -22.14
C PHE A 29 -16.22 7.83 -23.30
N PHE A 30 -14.94 7.44 -23.30
CA PHE A 30 -14.01 7.83 -24.34
C PHE A 30 -14.43 7.33 -25.72
N LEU A 31 -14.86 6.06 -25.82
CA LEU A 31 -15.40 5.49 -27.07
C LEU A 31 -16.61 6.30 -27.56
N GLY A 32 -17.50 6.70 -26.64
CA GLY A 32 -18.66 7.54 -26.98
C GLY A 32 -18.26 8.88 -27.60
N VAL A 33 -17.24 9.54 -27.02
CA VAL A 33 -16.69 10.81 -27.56
C VAL A 33 -16.11 10.63 -28.97
N VAL A 34 -15.34 9.57 -29.20
CA VAL A 34 -14.74 9.30 -30.51
C VAL A 34 -15.82 9.00 -31.55
N LEU A 35 -16.82 8.19 -31.20
CA LEU A 35 -17.96 7.89 -32.09
C LEU A 35 -18.75 9.15 -32.44
N GLN A 36 -18.98 10.04 -31.47
CA GLN A 36 -19.62 11.32 -31.71
C GLN A 36 -18.85 12.18 -32.72
N GLN A 37 -17.52 12.27 -32.61
CA GLN A 37 -16.70 13.02 -33.56
C GLN A 37 -16.84 12.44 -34.98
N ILE A 38 -16.80 11.13 -35.12
CA ILE A 38 -16.96 10.45 -36.42
C ILE A 38 -18.34 10.74 -37.02
N ILE A 39 -19.42 10.65 -36.23
CA ILE A 39 -20.80 10.91 -36.69
C ILE A 39 -20.97 12.36 -37.14
N LEU A 40 -20.37 13.29 -36.42
CA LEU A 40 -20.44 14.72 -36.75
C LEU A 40 -19.47 15.17 -37.90
N GLY A 41 -18.69 14.23 -38.43
CA GLY A 41 -17.70 14.54 -39.48
C GLY A 41 -16.54 15.44 -39.01
N SER A 42 -16.35 15.50 -37.68
CA SER A 42 -15.25 16.30 -37.11
C SER A 42 -13.92 15.56 -37.23
N PRO A 43 -12.79 16.24 -37.43
CA PRO A 43 -11.49 15.58 -37.46
C PRO A 43 -11.20 14.95 -36.09
N VAL A 44 -10.76 13.68 -36.09
CA VAL A 44 -10.35 12.97 -34.86
C VAL A 44 -8.99 13.50 -34.42
N ASP A 45 -8.92 13.98 -33.20
CA ASP A 45 -7.65 14.39 -32.60
C ASP A 45 -6.85 13.16 -32.14
N TYR A 46 -5.89 12.74 -32.93
CA TYR A 46 -5.04 11.59 -32.63
C TYR A 46 -4.20 11.76 -31.36
N ALA A 47 -3.80 12.99 -31.02
CA ALA A 47 -3.06 13.25 -29.78
C ALA A 47 -3.93 12.95 -28.56
N MET A 48 -5.20 13.35 -28.61
CA MET A 48 -6.18 13.03 -27.59
C MET A 48 -6.42 11.50 -27.49
N VAL A 49 -6.52 10.81 -28.62
CA VAL A 49 -6.70 9.34 -28.64
C VAL A 49 -5.50 8.64 -28.01
N ILE A 50 -4.28 9.02 -28.35
CA ILE A 50 -3.05 8.45 -27.79
C ILE A 50 -2.98 8.71 -26.28
N LEU A 51 -3.21 9.95 -25.85
CA LEU A 51 -3.19 10.30 -24.42
C LEU A 51 -4.24 9.50 -23.63
N ALA A 52 -5.44 9.42 -24.15
CA ALA A 52 -6.52 8.64 -23.52
C ALA A 52 -6.17 7.15 -23.46
N THR A 53 -5.59 6.56 -24.50
CA THR A 53 -5.17 5.16 -24.49
C THR A 53 -4.11 4.90 -23.41
N ILE A 54 -3.14 5.80 -23.25
CA ILE A 54 -2.13 5.71 -22.20
C ILE A 54 -2.77 5.80 -20.81
N LEU A 55 -3.69 6.73 -20.60
CA LEU A 55 -4.35 6.91 -19.31
C LEU A 55 -5.31 5.75 -19.01
N LEU A 56 -6.12 5.33 -19.97
CA LEU A 56 -7.12 4.27 -19.78
C LEU A 56 -6.52 2.88 -19.72
N GLY A 57 -5.37 2.64 -20.33
CA GLY A 57 -4.66 1.38 -20.25
C GLY A 57 -3.57 1.35 -19.16
N GLY A 58 -2.76 2.40 -19.10
CA GLY A 58 -1.60 2.48 -18.21
C GLY A 58 -1.98 2.64 -16.72
N LEU A 59 -2.97 3.48 -16.42
CA LEU A 59 -3.40 3.70 -15.03
C LEU A 59 -4.00 2.44 -14.39
N PRO A 60 -4.91 1.69 -15.03
CA PRO A 60 -5.40 0.41 -14.50
C PRO A 60 -4.28 -0.60 -14.26
N LEU A 61 -3.38 -0.73 -15.23
CA LEU A 61 -2.23 -1.63 -15.11
C LEU A 61 -1.35 -1.21 -13.92
N PHE A 62 -1.08 0.07 -13.76
CA PHE A 62 -0.31 0.60 -12.65
C PHE A 62 -0.97 0.29 -11.29
N ILE A 63 -2.29 0.49 -11.17
CA ILE A 63 -3.05 0.15 -9.95
C ILE A 63 -3.02 -1.36 -9.70
N TYR A 64 -3.16 -2.18 -10.74
CA TYR A 64 -3.15 -3.64 -10.64
C TYR A 64 -1.82 -4.19 -10.08
N ILE A 65 -0.68 -3.65 -10.53
CA ILE A 65 0.65 -4.07 -10.05
C ILE A 65 1.01 -3.46 -8.69
N THR A 66 0.33 -2.39 -8.28
CA THR A 66 0.59 -1.71 -7.01
C THR A 66 0.08 -2.53 -5.83
N GLY A 67 0.90 -2.61 -4.79
CA GLY A 67 0.52 -3.33 -3.58
C GLY A 67 1.55 -3.22 -2.48
N LEU A 68 1.12 -3.62 -1.29
CA LEU A 68 1.91 -3.66 -0.08
C LEU A 68 2.18 -5.12 0.30
N ASP A 69 3.43 -5.49 0.39
CA ASP A 69 3.88 -6.75 0.96
C ASP A 69 4.49 -6.45 2.33
N THR A 70 4.04 -7.17 3.35
CA THR A 70 4.53 -7.05 4.73
C THR A 70 4.92 -8.43 5.24
N GLU A 71 6.11 -8.55 5.79
CA GLU A 71 6.61 -9.79 6.39
C GLU A 71 7.26 -9.49 7.74
N VAL A 72 7.07 -10.38 8.70
CA VAL A 72 7.77 -10.38 9.97
C VAL A 72 8.81 -11.52 9.93
N THR A 73 10.07 -11.14 10.02
CA THR A 73 11.22 -12.06 9.93
C THR A 73 12.04 -12.00 11.22
N ASP A 74 13.07 -12.81 11.33
CA ASP A 74 14.00 -12.76 12.48
C ASP A 74 14.77 -11.44 12.56
N CYS A 75 14.89 -10.70 11.45
CA CYS A 75 15.65 -9.44 11.39
C CYS A 75 14.79 -8.18 11.61
N GLY A 76 13.48 -8.32 11.68
CA GLY A 76 12.57 -7.18 11.81
C GLY A 76 11.32 -7.26 10.94
N VAL A 77 10.59 -6.16 10.92
CA VAL A 77 9.40 -5.97 10.07
C VAL A 77 9.83 -5.49 8.69
N CYS A 78 9.58 -6.32 7.69
CA CYS A 78 9.94 -6.06 6.31
C CYS A 78 8.74 -5.51 5.55
N ILE A 79 8.91 -4.37 4.89
CA ILE A 79 7.86 -3.66 4.16
C ILE A 79 8.31 -3.45 2.72
N ARG A 80 7.46 -3.77 1.76
CA ARG A 80 7.72 -3.48 0.35
C ARG A 80 6.45 -3.02 -0.34
N PHE A 81 6.45 -1.77 -0.79
CA PHE A 81 5.35 -1.19 -1.54
C PHE A 81 5.69 -1.16 -3.03
N ARG A 82 5.12 -2.09 -3.78
CA ARG A 82 5.36 -2.21 -5.23
C ARG A 82 4.51 -1.22 -6.04
N PRO A 83 5.02 -0.67 -7.16
CA PRO A 83 6.35 -0.86 -7.74
C PRO A 83 7.44 0.07 -7.17
N PHE A 84 7.11 0.95 -6.21
CA PHE A 84 8.01 2.00 -5.71
C PHE A 84 9.26 1.46 -5.00
N HIS A 85 9.10 0.38 -4.21
CA HIS A 85 10.23 -0.25 -3.52
C HIS A 85 10.66 -1.52 -4.26
N ARG A 86 11.85 -1.49 -4.87
CA ARG A 86 12.48 -2.67 -5.45
C ARG A 86 13.03 -3.62 -4.38
N LYS A 87 13.54 -3.05 -3.27
CA LYS A 87 14.08 -3.78 -2.13
C LYS A 87 13.11 -3.70 -0.95
N TRP A 88 13.23 -4.62 -0.02
CA TRP A 88 12.54 -4.55 1.25
C TRP A 88 13.09 -3.42 2.11
N ILE A 89 12.20 -2.68 2.73
CA ILE A 89 12.53 -1.77 3.85
C ILE A 89 12.39 -2.61 5.10
N VAL A 90 13.46 -2.72 5.86
CA VAL A 90 13.50 -3.48 7.10
C VAL A 90 13.51 -2.50 8.26
N VAL A 91 12.53 -2.66 9.15
CA VAL A 91 12.48 -1.97 10.44
C VAL A 91 12.93 -3.00 11.48
N GLY A 92 14.17 -2.89 11.94
CA GLY A 92 14.75 -3.80 12.92
C GLY A 92 14.02 -3.73 14.27
N PHE A 93 13.97 -4.84 14.98
CA PHE A 93 13.31 -4.88 16.30
C PHE A 93 14.00 -4.00 17.33
N ASP A 94 15.31 -3.84 17.24
CA ASP A 94 16.13 -2.90 18.02
C ASP A 94 15.66 -1.43 17.91
N SER A 95 15.08 -1.08 16.78
CA SER A 95 14.52 0.26 16.53
C SER A 95 13.04 0.38 16.85
N ILE A 96 12.35 -0.72 17.21
CA ILE A 96 10.94 -0.69 17.56
C ILE A 96 10.76 -0.67 19.08
N ARG A 97 10.21 0.43 19.59
CA ARG A 97 9.88 0.57 21.02
C ARG A 97 8.56 -0.10 21.36
N LYS A 98 7.55 -0.02 20.46
CA LYS A 98 6.19 -0.49 20.71
C LYS A 98 5.48 -0.80 19.40
N ALA A 99 4.66 -1.85 19.38
CA ALA A 99 3.76 -2.17 18.29
C ALA A 99 2.33 -2.32 18.83
N GLU A 100 1.38 -1.58 18.26
CA GLU A 100 -0.03 -1.58 18.69
C GLU A 100 -0.96 -1.64 17.49
N THR A 101 -2.08 -2.34 17.64
CA THR A 101 -3.17 -2.23 16.68
C THR A 101 -3.77 -0.83 16.71
N SER A 102 -4.02 -0.27 15.54
CA SER A 102 -4.54 1.09 15.44
C SER A 102 -5.59 1.20 14.33
N THR A 103 -6.65 1.93 14.65
CA THR A 103 -7.62 2.38 13.65
C THR A 103 -7.28 3.82 13.25
N TYR A 104 -7.20 4.08 11.96
CA TYR A 104 -6.84 5.37 11.42
C TYR A 104 -7.78 5.80 10.30
N SER A 105 -7.80 7.08 9.97
CA SER A 105 -8.50 7.59 8.80
C SER A 105 -7.49 7.84 7.67
N PRO A 106 -7.48 7.01 6.60
CA PRO A 106 -6.51 7.18 5.53
C PRO A 106 -6.50 8.61 4.94
N LEU A 107 -7.68 9.17 4.72
CA LEU A 107 -7.81 10.51 4.13
C LEU A 107 -7.46 11.63 5.13
N LYS A 108 -7.95 11.56 6.37
CA LYS A 108 -7.76 12.64 7.36
C LYS A 108 -6.35 12.62 7.97
N ASP A 109 -5.85 11.41 8.31
CA ASP A 109 -4.57 11.27 9.02
C ASP A 109 -3.36 11.31 8.07
N TYR A 110 -3.54 10.86 6.82
CA TYR A 110 -2.44 10.64 5.88
C TYR A 110 -2.68 11.18 4.45
N GLY A 111 -3.85 11.76 4.17
CA GLY A 111 -4.19 12.31 2.86
C GLY A 111 -4.45 11.24 1.78
N GLY A 112 -4.72 9.99 2.17
CA GLY A 112 -5.09 8.90 1.25
C GLY A 112 -4.33 7.59 1.50
N TRP A 113 -4.49 6.67 0.55
CA TRP A 113 -3.76 5.40 0.53
C TRP A 113 -2.43 5.51 -0.21
N GLY A 114 -1.53 4.57 0.06
CA GLY A 114 -0.21 4.47 -0.54
C GLY A 114 0.92 4.63 0.47
N ILE A 115 2.04 5.20 0.02
CA ILE A 115 3.13 5.66 0.88
C ILE A 115 2.83 7.11 1.20
N ARG A 116 2.55 7.40 2.47
CA ARG A 116 2.12 8.73 2.89
C ARG A 116 2.91 9.22 4.10
N TYR A 117 3.01 10.53 4.21
CA TYR A 117 3.54 11.22 5.37
C TYR A 117 2.42 12.12 5.91
N GLY A 118 1.99 11.84 7.13
CA GLY A 118 0.98 12.62 7.84
C GLY A 118 1.51 13.15 9.17
N TRP A 119 0.66 13.84 9.89
CA TRP A 119 1.00 14.37 11.21
C TRP A 119 1.27 13.27 12.26
N LYS A 120 0.75 12.07 12.03
CA LYS A 120 1.02 10.87 12.86
C LYS A 120 2.27 10.10 12.46
N GLY A 121 3.03 10.55 11.46
CA GLY A 121 4.21 9.87 10.96
C GLY A 121 4.05 9.31 9.56
N LYS A 122 4.85 8.31 9.22
CA LYS A 122 4.84 7.65 7.91
C LYS A 122 3.81 6.52 7.87
N ALA A 123 3.10 6.37 6.77
CA ALA A 123 2.16 5.28 6.57
C ALA A 123 2.41 4.51 5.28
N TYR A 124 2.20 3.19 5.36
CA TYR A 124 2.15 2.27 4.24
C TYR A 124 0.79 1.57 4.26
N ASN A 125 -0.11 1.92 3.37
CA ASN A 125 -1.43 1.33 3.32
C ASN A 125 -1.96 1.19 1.89
N VAL A 126 -2.82 0.21 1.65
CA VAL A 126 -3.44 -0.05 0.34
C VAL A 126 -4.96 0.07 0.44
N SER A 127 -5.53 -0.42 1.54
CA SER A 127 -6.97 -0.45 1.73
C SER A 127 -7.32 -0.45 3.22
N GLY A 128 -8.61 -0.24 3.52
CA GLY A 128 -9.10 -0.28 4.89
C GLY A 128 -8.67 0.92 5.73
N ASN A 129 -8.89 0.79 7.03
CA ASN A 129 -8.65 1.80 8.04
C ASN A 129 -8.04 1.22 9.32
N LYS A 130 -7.54 -0.02 9.27
CA LYS A 130 -6.91 -0.70 10.39
C LYS A 130 -5.49 -1.11 10.03
N GLY A 131 -4.63 -1.20 11.03
CA GLY A 131 -3.24 -1.58 10.84
C GLY A 131 -2.50 -1.67 12.17
N VAL A 132 -1.18 -1.70 12.10
CA VAL A 132 -0.27 -1.69 13.24
C VAL A 132 0.53 -0.41 13.21
N MET A 133 0.50 0.30 14.33
CA MET A 133 1.35 1.46 14.57
C MET A 133 2.63 0.98 15.24
N LEU A 134 3.77 1.20 14.60
CA LEU A 134 5.08 1.02 15.18
C LEU A 134 5.56 2.38 15.73
N THR A 135 5.86 2.45 17.01
CA THR A 135 6.58 3.57 17.62
C THR A 135 8.06 3.21 17.68
N LEU A 136 8.89 3.98 17.03
CA LEU A 136 10.32 3.75 16.97
C LEU A 136 11.03 4.36 18.17
N THR A 137 12.27 3.94 18.41
CA THR A 137 13.13 4.46 19.50
C THR A 137 13.46 5.94 19.34
N ASP A 138 13.45 6.47 18.11
CA ASP A 138 13.60 7.90 17.80
C ASP A 138 12.27 8.68 17.84
N GLU A 139 11.24 8.10 18.48
CA GLU A 139 9.88 8.65 18.64
C GLU A 139 9.08 8.84 17.35
N LYS A 140 9.62 8.44 16.20
CA LYS A 140 8.86 8.44 14.96
C LYS A 140 7.87 7.28 14.90
N ASN A 141 6.77 7.51 14.22
CA ASN A 141 5.73 6.51 14.04
C ASN A 141 5.70 6.01 12.60
N VAL A 142 5.49 4.70 12.45
CA VAL A 142 5.26 4.04 11.17
C VAL A 142 3.97 3.24 11.25
N MET A 143 2.98 3.64 10.47
CA MET A 143 1.71 2.93 10.31
C MET A 143 1.83 1.92 9.18
N ILE A 144 1.50 0.67 9.46
CA ILE A 144 1.40 -0.40 8.47
C ILE A 144 -0.06 -0.84 8.38
N GLY A 145 -0.73 -0.51 7.28
CA GLY A 145 -2.09 -1.00 7.03
C GLY A 145 -2.08 -2.52 6.89
N SER A 146 -3.06 -3.19 7.48
CA SER A 146 -3.17 -4.64 7.43
C SER A 146 -4.63 -5.07 7.48
N SER A 147 -4.99 -6.05 6.66
CA SER A 147 -6.30 -6.71 6.73
C SER A 147 -6.40 -7.62 7.96
N ASN A 148 -5.27 -8.14 8.42
CA ASN A 148 -5.16 -8.98 9.61
C ASN A 148 -4.22 -8.33 10.64
N HIS A 149 -4.59 -7.12 11.07
CA HIS A 149 -3.79 -6.27 11.95
C HIS A 149 -3.51 -6.91 13.32
N GLU A 150 -4.41 -7.74 13.83
CA GLU A 150 -4.21 -8.45 15.10
C GLU A 150 -3.10 -9.50 14.99
N ALA A 151 -3.13 -10.33 13.95
CA ALA A 151 -2.09 -11.33 13.73
C ALA A 151 -0.73 -10.69 13.41
N LEU A 152 -0.71 -9.59 12.65
CA LEU A 152 0.51 -8.84 12.41
C LEU A 152 1.09 -8.27 13.71
N CYS A 153 0.25 -7.65 14.55
CA CYS A 153 0.65 -7.09 15.83
C CYS A 153 1.17 -8.18 16.79
N SER A 154 0.49 -9.33 16.86
CA SER A 154 0.92 -10.47 17.67
C SER A 154 2.28 -11.00 17.24
N ALA A 155 2.48 -11.22 15.93
CA ALA A 155 3.74 -11.69 15.38
C ALA A 155 4.92 -10.74 15.68
N ILE A 156 4.66 -9.42 15.64
CA ILE A 156 5.69 -8.42 15.97
C ILE A 156 6.00 -8.46 17.47
N ASN A 157 4.99 -8.47 18.33
CA ASN A 157 5.17 -8.45 19.79
C ASN A 157 5.81 -9.74 20.32
N GLU A 158 5.52 -10.91 19.74
CA GLU A 158 6.18 -12.17 20.07
C GLU A 158 7.69 -12.07 19.83
N ARG A 159 8.11 -11.44 18.71
CA ARG A 159 9.52 -11.25 18.40
C ARG A 159 10.18 -10.22 19.31
N LEU A 160 9.50 -9.11 19.58
CA LEU A 160 10.00 -8.10 20.54
C LEU A 160 10.24 -8.72 21.92
N SER A 161 9.30 -9.57 22.41
CA SER A 161 9.43 -10.22 23.70
C SER A 161 10.60 -11.21 23.74
N SER A 162 10.82 -11.96 22.65
CA SER A 162 11.90 -12.94 22.58
C SER A 162 13.30 -12.28 22.55
N GLU A 163 13.40 -11.08 21.99
CA GLU A 163 14.66 -10.34 21.95
C GLU A 163 15.04 -9.77 23.31
N TYR A 164 14.06 -9.29 24.08
CA TYR A 164 14.27 -8.83 25.47
C TYR A 164 14.74 -9.93 26.42
N VAL A 165 14.27 -11.18 26.23
CA VAL A 165 14.68 -12.33 27.06
C VAL A 165 16.08 -12.83 26.72
N GLY A 166 16.57 -12.60 25.51
CA GLY A 166 17.90 -13.01 25.08
C GLY A 166 19.07 -12.14 25.60
N TYR A 167 18.78 -11.01 26.22
CA TYR A 167 19.76 -10.08 26.81
C TYR A 167 19.79 -10.09 28.34
N SER A 168 19.02 -10.93 29.00
CA SER A 168 19.03 -11.18 30.44
C SER A 168 19.76 -12.49 30.78
#